data_bd53cb88f125949d6990a2924bdd06d9
#
_entry.id   bd53cb88f125949d6990a2924bdd06d9
#
_cell.length_a   1.000
_cell.length_b   1.000
_cell.length_c   1.000
_cell.angle_alpha   90.00
_cell.angle_beta   90.00
_cell.angle_gamma   90.00
#
_symmetry.space_group_name_H-M   'P 1'
#
loop_
_entity.id
_entity.type
_entity.pdbx_description
1 polymer ?
#
loop_
_entity_poly.entity_id
_entity_poly.type
_entity_poly.pdbx_seq_one_letter_code
_entity_poly.pdbx_strand_id
1 'polypeptide(L)'
;MIHGIGNKCLEESLVLSSQEVKMNEITTCKLLDNLLKKMPHEASWHYIHDIDLSYNEMFSFSQKIFEDRDTFISMSKNIAKHLFNQGISKNIRSGIVYMAYLQGVLIDDKEVDAIGIFKSEKTDTFLKVNYEGGIYRLSSEKGMGCIDKGCLIMNAESENGYLISLFNSKKKSDVKYWNEDFLGIRLINDNNYKTNRVVELCGTFITKNEAIAKKDKANMIDKVLSAMTLGETSFKEITNVVFEEENIRQQFSEYRQKQTNLDEDKLDGIFVPNVEKVGKELKKYRNKSKLKLDDDFEVLIKGGEENIVKGYDQEKGLSYYKLYFREEK
;
A
#
# COMPACT_ATOMS: atom_id res chain seq x y z
N MET A 1 0.40 -10.44 22.10
CA MET A 1 -0.16 -9.54 23.14
C MET A 1 -1.40 -8.82 22.61
N ILE A 2 -2.37 -8.51 23.45
CA ILE A 2 -3.56 -7.71 23.07
C ILE A 2 -3.75 -6.61 24.11
N HIS A 3 -3.94 -5.36 23.66
CA HIS A 3 -4.13 -4.22 24.55
C HIS A 3 -5.34 -3.40 24.09
N GLY A 4 -6.08 -2.80 25.01
CA GLY A 4 -7.16 -1.84 24.73
C GLY A 4 -6.61 -0.41 24.75
N ILE A 5 -6.76 0.32 23.66
CA ILE A 5 -6.29 1.70 23.52
C ILE A 5 -7.51 2.63 23.47
N GLY A 6 -7.74 3.36 24.55
CA GLY A 6 -8.75 4.41 24.59
C GLY A 6 -8.29 5.70 23.92
N ASN A 7 -9.19 6.67 23.83
CA ASN A 7 -8.84 8.03 23.37
C ASN A 7 -8.54 8.93 24.58
N LYS A 8 -7.30 9.38 24.70
CA LYS A 8 -6.83 10.22 25.80
C LYS A 8 -7.60 11.55 25.90
N CYS A 9 -7.99 12.15 24.76
CA CYS A 9 -8.77 13.40 24.75
C CYS A 9 -10.22 13.22 25.19
N LEU A 10 -10.75 11.99 25.19
CA LEU A 10 -12.09 11.65 25.64
C LEU A 10 -12.07 10.97 27.01
N GLU A 11 -10.93 11.02 27.71
CA GLU A 11 -10.70 10.44 29.04
C GLU A 11 -10.97 8.91 29.08
N GLU A 12 -10.87 8.24 27.93
CA GLU A 12 -10.99 6.78 27.86
C GLU A 12 -9.71 6.12 28.36
N SER A 13 -9.83 4.93 28.96
CA SER A 13 -8.73 4.27 29.63
C SER A 13 -7.84 3.46 28.68
N LEU A 14 -6.57 3.30 29.05
CA LEU A 14 -5.64 2.35 28.49
C LEU A 14 -5.72 1.03 29.28
N VAL A 15 -5.97 -0.09 28.60
CA VAL A 15 -6.05 -1.43 29.21
C VAL A 15 -4.88 -2.27 28.72
N LEU A 16 -3.99 -2.63 29.65
CA LEU A 16 -2.80 -3.41 29.33
C LEU A 16 -2.94 -4.87 29.80
N SER A 17 -2.74 -5.82 28.88
CA SER A 17 -2.62 -7.24 29.23
C SER A 17 -1.32 -7.51 29.98
N SER A 18 -1.38 -8.43 30.96
CA SER A 18 -0.22 -8.81 31.76
C SER A 18 0.56 -10.00 31.18
N GLN A 19 -0.07 -10.77 30.28
CA GLN A 19 0.49 -12.00 29.71
C GLN A 19 0.07 -12.17 28.25
N GLU A 20 0.77 -13.03 27.53
CA GLU A 20 0.44 -13.42 26.17
C GLU A 20 -0.89 -14.18 26.11
N VAL A 21 -1.57 -14.03 24.97
CA VAL A 21 -2.82 -14.78 24.72
C VAL A 21 -2.45 -16.22 24.32
N LYS A 22 -2.95 -17.18 25.07
CA LYS A 22 -2.82 -18.59 24.71
C LYS A 22 -3.89 -18.96 23.71
N MET A 23 -3.49 -19.49 22.57
CA MET A 23 -4.38 -19.88 21.48
C MET A 23 -4.01 -21.28 20.98
N ASN A 24 -4.99 -22.01 20.45
CA ASN A 24 -4.71 -23.21 19.67
C ASN A 24 -4.31 -22.81 18.23
N GLU A 25 -3.78 -23.75 17.48
CA GLU A 25 -3.30 -23.55 16.12
C GLU A 25 -4.36 -22.95 15.19
N ILE A 26 -5.59 -23.48 15.21
CA ILE A 26 -6.71 -22.99 14.37
C ILE A 26 -7.01 -21.51 14.63
N THR A 27 -7.05 -21.13 15.91
CA THR A 27 -7.29 -19.73 16.29
C THR A 27 -6.13 -18.85 15.90
N THR A 28 -4.89 -19.33 16.05
CA THR A 28 -3.68 -18.62 15.65
C THR A 28 -3.67 -18.38 14.15
N CYS A 29 -3.91 -19.39 13.32
CA CYS A 29 -3.98 -19.22 11.85
C CYS A 29 -5.04 -18.22 11.44
N LYS A 30 -6.26 -18.32 11.97
CA LYS A 30 -7.33 -17.36 11.67
C LYS A 30 -7.01 -15.94 12.11
N LEU A 31 -6.35 -15.75 13.23
CA LEU A 31 -5.92 -14.45 13.69
C LEU A 31 -4.87 -13.86 12.74
N LEU A 32 -3.83 -14.65 12.40
CA LEU A 32 -2.79 -14.20 11.46
C LEU A 32 -3.35 -13.85 10.09
N ASP A 33 -4.25 -14.68 9.53
CA ASP A 33 -4.93 -14.38 8.27
C ASP A 33 -5.64 -13.03 8.32
N ASN A 34 -6.36 -12.74 9.42
CA ASN A 34 -7.04 -11.45 9.57
C ASN A 34 -6.09 -10.27 9.73
N LEU A 35 -4.98 -10.44 10.48
CA LEU A 35 -3.99 -9.40 10.72
C LEU A 35 -3.22 -9.06 9.42
N LEU A 36 -2.83 -10.08 8.67
CA LEU A 36 -1.94 -9.95 7.52
C LEU A 36 -2.67 -9.69 6.20
N LYS A 37 -3.96 -9.97 6.11
CA LYS A 37 -4.77 -9.88 4.87
C LYS A 37 -4.61 -8.58 4.07
N LYS A 38 -4.38 -7.47 4.74
CA LYS A 38 -4.26 -6.15 4.12
C LYS A 38 -2.82 -5.64 4.04
N MET A 39 -1.87 -6.39 4.59
CA MET A 39 -0.47 -5.96 4.58
C MET A 39 0.09 -6.00 3.17
N PRO A 40 0.79 -4.94 2.73
CA PRO A 40 1.55 -4.98 1.47
C PRO A 40 2.66 -6.02 1.55
N HIS A 41 2.97 -6.65 0.41
CA HIS A 41 4.09 -7.59 0.30
C HIS A 41 5.45 -6.88 0.29
N GLU A 42 5.48 -5.57 0.05
CA GLU A 42 6.70 -4.77 0.01
C GLU A 42 6.85 -3.95 1.29
N ALA A 43 8.07 -3.90 1.82
CA ALA A 43 8.47 -2.97 2.85
C ALA A 43 9.05 -1.72 2.19
N SER A 44 8.52 -0.57 2.54
CA SER A 44 8.90 0.69 1.89
C SER A 44 9.15 1.82 2.89
N TRP A 45 9.28 1.50 4.19
CA TRP A 45 9.43 2.48 5.25
C TRP A 45 10.57 2.11 6.17
N HIS A 46 11.24 3.15 6.73
CA HIS A 46 12.22 3.03 7.80
C HIS A 46 11.84 3.95 8.98
N TYR A 47 12.23 3.58 10.20
CA TYR A 47 12.26 4.50 11.32
C TYR A 47 13.22 5.63 11.03
N ILE A 48 12.87 6.82 11.51
CA ILE A 48 13.74 8.00 11.41
C ILE A 48 13.75 8.79 12.71
N HIS A 49 14.81 9.56 12.87
CA HIS A 49 14.90 10.64 13.83
C HIS A 49 15.92 11.67 13.33
N ASP A 50 15.70 12.96 13.60
CA ASP A 50 16.53 14.06 13.05
C ASP A 50 17.96 14.06 13.60
N ILE A 51 18.17 13.49 14.81
CA ILE A 51 19.48 13.44 15.47
C ILE A 51 20.08 12.05 15.36
N ASP A 52 19.40 11.03 15.89
CA ASP A 52 19.86 9.64 15.95
C ASP A 52 18.66 8.71 16.12
N LEU A 53 18.69 7.52 15.51
CA LEU A 53 17.61 6.54 15.57
C LEU A 53 17.24 6.12 16.99
N SER A 54 18.18 6.12 17.92
CA SER A 54 17.93 5.76 19.33
C SER A 54 16.95 6.70 20.04
N TYR A 55 16.74 7.92 19.54
CA TYR A 55 15.72 8.83 20.04
C TYR A 55 14.31 8.52 19.51
N ASN A 56 14.18 7.64 18.51
CA ASN A 56 12.87 7.13 18.14
C ASN A 56 12.46 6.02 19.10
N GLU A 57 11.40 6.27 19.89
CA GLU A 57 10.95 5.31 20.91
C GLU A 57 10.56 3.95 20.30
N MET A 58 9.90 3.95 19.13
CA MET A 58 9.47 2.73 18.46
C MET A 58 10.65 1.92 17.92
N PHE A 59 11.69 2.60 17.39
CA PHE A 59 12.94 1.96 17.03
C PHE A 59 13.57 1.28 18.24
N SER A 60 13.72 2.01 19.35
CA SER A 60 14.33 1.51 20.58
C SER A 60 13.55 0.33 21.19
N PHE A 61 12.21 0.34 21.13
CA PHE A 61 11.40 -0.80 21.58
C PHE A 61 11.57 -2.02 20.68
N SER A 62 11.58 -1.80 19.35
CA SER A 62 11.77 -2.86 18.37
C SER A 62 13.15 -3.50 18.49
N GLN A 63 14.18 -2.69 18.64
CA GLN A 63 15.56 -3.16 18.86
C GLN A 63 15.66 -4.08 20.07
N LYS A 64 15.12 -3.65 21.22
CA LYS A 64 15.14 -4.45 22.46
C LYS A 64 14.43 -5.81 22.29
N ILE A 65 13.32 -5.84 21.55
CA ILE A 65 12.60 -7.10 21.29
C ILE A 65 13.42 -8.02 20.38
N PHE A 66 14.10 -7.48 19.36
CA PHE A 66 14.93 -8.28 18.46
C PHE A 66 16.22 -8.76 19.12
N GLU A 67 16.79 -7.98 20.03
CA GLU A 67 17.97 -8.36 20.83
C GLU A 67 17.62 -9.41 21.90
N ASP A 68 16.47 -9.28 22.55
CA ASP A 68 16.00 -10.18 23.60
C ASP A 68 14.47 -10.32 23.56
N ARG A 69 14.01 -11.47 23.05
CA ARG A 69 12.59 -11.81 22.91
C ARG A 69 11.84 -11.83 24.26
N ASP A 70 12.49 -12.10 25.37
CA ASP A 70 11.84 -12.12 26.69
C ASP A 70 11.35 -10.74 27.10
N THR A 71 11.87 -9.69 26.46
CA THR A 71 11.42 -8.30 26.64
C THR A 71 10.07 -8.01 25.93
N PHE A 72 9.57 -8.90 25.06
CA PHE A 72 8.39 -8.65 24.22
C PHE A 72 7.17 -8.20 25.02
N ILE A 73 6.87 -8.85 26.17
CA ILE A 73 5.72 -8.47 27.01
C ILE A 73 5.88 -7.06 27.57
N SER A 74 7.07 -6.72 28.07
CA SER A 74 7.33 -5.40 28.64
C SER A 74 7.34 -4.30 27.57
N MET A 75 7.96 -4.55 26.42
CA MET A 75 8.01 -3.61 25.33
C MET A 75 6.64 -3.43 24.67
N SER A 76 5.82 -4.49 24.54
CA SER A 76 4.45 -4.36 24.02
C SER A 76 3.59 -3.39 24.86
N LYS A 77 3.77 -3.40 26.19
CA LYS A 77 3.11 -2.43 27.08
C LYS A 77 3.61 -1.01 26.87
N ASN A 78 4.91 -0.85 26.63
CA ASN A 78 5.49 0.48 26.34
C ASN A 78 5.01 1.01 25.00
N ILE A 79 4.97 0.17 23.97
CA ILE A 79 4.39 0.49 22.65
C ILE A 79 2.91 0.92 22.79
N ALA A 80 2.12 0.18 23.58
CA ALA A 80 0.72 0.52 23.82
C ALA A 80 0.55 1.86 24.56
N LYS A 81 1.42 2.15 25.55
CA LYS A 81 1.45 3.44 26.24
C LYS A 81 1.84 4.58 25.31
N HIS A 82 2.87 4.36 24.48
CA HIS A 82 3.31 5.33 23.49
C HIS A 82 2.17 5.65 22.52
N LEU A 83 1.53 4.65 21.93
CA LEU A 83 0.38 4.82 21.03
C LEU A 83 -0.78 5.60 21.69
N PHE A 84 -1.10 5.29 22.95
CA PHE A 84 -2.12 6.00 23.72
C PHE A 84 -1.75 7.45 23.93
N ASN A 85 -0.49 7.76 24.22
CA ASN A 85 -0.01 9.12 24.43
C ASN A 85 -0.05 9.97 23.17
N GLN A 86 0.16 9.38 22.00
CA GLN A 86 0.04 10.07 20.70
C GLN A 86 -1.43 10.33 20.30
N GLY A 87 -2.38 9.74 21.01
CA GLY A 87 -3.82 9.93 20.78
C GLY A 87 -4.35 11.28 21.26
N ILE A 88 -3.80 12.39 20.76
CA ILE A 88 -4.10 13.78 21.20
C ILE A 88 -5.27 14.45 20.48
N SER A 89 -6.02 13.74 19.63
CA SER A 89 -7.16 14.28 18.89
C SER A 89 -8.44 13.50 19.18
N LYS A 90 -9.56 14.20 19.35
CA LYS A 90 -10.89 13.56 19.51
C LYS A 90 -11.32 12.71 18.34
N ASN A 91 -10.72 12.91 17.15
CA ASN A 91 -11.04 12.14 15.95
C ASN A 91 -10.33 10.78 15.90
N ILE A 92 -9.34 10.53 16.77
CA ILE A 92 -8.67 9.25 16.87
C ILE A 92 -9.58 8.28 17.63
N ARG A 93 -9.94 7.18 16.95
CA ARG A 93 -10.82 6.19 17.54
C ARG A 93 -10.08 5.31 18.53
N SER A 94 -10.74 4.96 19.62
CA SER A 94 -10.34 3.86 20.50
C SER A 94 -10.37 2.53 19.75
N GLY A 95 -9.75 1.52 20.30
CA GLY A 95 -9.74 0.19 19.67
C GLY A 95 -8.84 -0.80 20.38
N ILE A 96 -8.73 -1.96 19.79
CA ILE A 96 -7.87 -3.05 20.25
C ILE A 96 -6.61 -3.10 19.41
N VAL A 97 -5.46 -3.20 20.07
CA VAL A 97 -4.16 -3.41 19.43
C VAL A 97 -3.70 -4.84 19.65
N TYR A 98 -3.38 -5.48 18.55
CA TYR A 98 -2.80 -6.83 18.50
C TYR A 98 -1.32 -6.68 18.18
N MET A 99 -0.47 -7.28 18.99
CA MET A 99 0.97 -7.32 18.78
C MET A 99 1.44 -8.76 18.74
N ALA A 100 2.21 -9.10 17.72
CA ALA A 100 2.73 -10.43 17.47
C ALA A 100 4.23 -10.39 17.18
N TYR A 101 4.97 -11.34 17.73
CA TYR A 101 6.31 -11.67 17.27
C TYR A 101 6.18 -12.81 16.26
N LEU A 102 6.66 -12.59 15.05
CA LEU A 102 6.55 -13.51 13.92
C LEU A 102 7.95 -13.99 13.54
N GLN A 103 8.10 -15.29 13.35
CA GLN A 103 9.37 -15.89 12.91
C GLN A 103 9.26 -16.36 11.47
N GLY A 104 10.37 -16.30 10.72
CA GLY A 104 10.44 -16.81 9.37
C GLY A 104 9.61 -16.04 8.36
N VAL A 105 9.49 -14.72 8.51
CA VAL A 105 8.86 -13.85 7.51
C VAL A 105 9.80 -13.72 6.32
N LEU A 106 9.30 -14.05 5.12
CA LEU A 106 10.06 -13.96 3.89
C LEU A 106 10.07 -12.54 3.33
N ILE A 107 11.25 -11.99 3.10
CA ILE A 107 11.47 -10.74 2.40
C ILE A 107 12.69 -10.89 1.48
N ASP A 108 12.52 -10.61 0.18
CA ASP A 108 13.58 -10.76 -0.83
C ASP A 108 14.35 -12.09 -0.71
N ASP A 109 13.62 -13.20 -0.61
CA ASP A 109 14.11 -14.59 -0.45
C ASP A 109 14.93 -14.84 0.84
N LYS A 110 14.87 -13.95 1.82
CA LYS A 110 15.48 -14.12 3.14
C LYS A 110 14.42 -14.29 4.21
N GLU A 111 14.63 -15.23 5.12
CA GLU A 111 13.80 -15.36 6.32
C GLU A 111 14.32 -14.44 7.42
N VAL A 112 13.41 -13.61 7.95
CA VAL A 112 13.69 -12.69 9.06
C VAL A 112 12.60 -12.77 10.10
N ASP A 113 12.90 -12.41 11.34
CA ASP A 113 11.90 -12.21 12.37
C ASP A 113 11.21 -10.86 12.17
N ALA A 114 9.96 -10.73 12.63
CA ALA A 114 9.21 -9.50 12.53
C ALA A 114 8.34 -9.22 13.77
N ILE A 115 8.08 -7.96 14.02
CA ILE A 115 7.12 -7.48 15.01
C ILE A 115 5.92 -6.92 14.25
N GLY A 116 4.74 -7.53 14.44
CA GLY A 116 3.48 -7.04 13.91
C GLY A 116 2.74 -6.20 14.95
N ILE A 117 2.25 -5.02 14.55
CA ILE A 117 1.42 -4.16 15.37
C ILE A 117 0.19 -3.80 14.55
N PHE A 118 -1.00 -4.18 15.01
CA PHE A 118 -2.25 -4.03 14.27
C PHE A 118 -3.32 -3.42 15.15
N LYS A 119 -4.05 -2.43 14.65
CA LYS A 119 -5.15 -1.77 15.37
C LYS A 119 -6.48 -2.03 14.68
N SER A 120 -7.46 -2.52 15.44
CA SER A 120 -8.87 -2.59 15.05
C SER A 120 -9.67 -1.57 15.85
N GLU A 121 -10.36 -0.68 15.16
CA GLU A 121 -11.14 0.42 15.74
C GLU A 121 -12.63 0.11 15.85
N LYS A 122 -13.05 -1.07 15.37
CA LYS A 122 -14.44 -1.52 15.37
C LYS A 122 -14.52 -2.99 15.73
N THR A 123 -15.63 -3.37 16.32
CA THR A 123 -16.01 -4.77 16.50
C THR A 123 -17.07 -5.14 15.47
N ASP A 124 -17.00 -6.34 14.91
CA ASP A 124 -18.03 -6.90 14.05
C ASP A 124 -18.99 -7.76 14.87
N THR A 125 -20.23 -7.87 14.38
CA THR A 125 -21.24 -8.72 15.00
C THR A 125 -21.36 -10.02 14.20
N PHE A 126 -21.14 -11.15 14.86
CA PHE A 126 -21.24 -12.48 14.26
C PHE A 126 -22.53 -13.17 14.72
N LEU A 127 -23.16 -13.90 13.80
CA LEU A 127 -24.29 -14.76 14.13
C LEU A 127 -23.77 -16.14 14.51
N LYS A 128 -24.20 -16.61 15.68
CA LYS A 128 -23.88 -17.95 16.19
C LYS A 128 -25.12 -18.80 16.12
N VAL A 129 -25.00 -19.95 15.48
CA VAL A 129 -26.04 -20.96 15.38
C VAL A 129 -25.73 -22.07 16.37
N ASN A 130 -26.61 -22.29 17.33
CA ASN A 130 -26.50 -23.37 18.31
C ASN A 130 -27.70 -24.31 18.13
N TYR A 131 -27.45 -25.61 18.29
CA TYR A 131 -28.50 -26.63 18.32
C TYR A 131 -28.60 -27.20 19.74
N GLU A 132 -29.71 -26.92 20.42
CA GLU A 132 -29.95 -27.36 21.79
C GLU A 132 -31.39 -27.82 21.94
N GLY A 133 -31.59 -29.01 22.54
CA GLY A 133 -32.93 -29.55 22.82
C GLY A 133 -33.81 -29.76 21.60
N GLY A 134 -33.22 -30.12 20.44
CA GLY A 134 -33.98 -30.36 19.20
C GLY A 134 -34.33 -29.08 18.40
N ILE A 135 -33.83 -27.92 18.81
CA ILE A 135 -34.16 -26.61 18.19
C ILE A 135 -32.90 -25.87 17.84
N TYR A 136 -32.86 -25.25 16.65
CA TYR A 136 -31.82 -24.29 16.26
C TYR A 136 -32.12 -22.93 16.89
N ARG A 137 -31.11 -22.35 17.53
CA ARG A 137 -31.18 -21.00 18.08
C ARG A 137 -30.13 -20.12 17.41
N LEU A 138 -30.53 -18.88 17.15
CA LEU A 138 -29.64 -17.85 16.60
C LEU A 138 -29.36 -16.84 17.69
N SER A 139 -28.07 -16.57 17.93
CA SER A 139 -27.61 -15.49 18.80
C SER A 139 -26.58 -14.64 18.08
N SER A 140 -26.32 -13.44 18.59
CA SER A 140 -25.28 -12.57 18.07
C SER A 140 -24.20 -12.35 19.12
N GLU A 141 -22.94 -12.42 18.68
CA GLU A 141 -21.78 -12.14 19.51
C GLU A 141 -20.93 -11.05 18.84
N LYS A 142 -20.30 -10.20 19.65
CA LYS A 142 -19.31 -9.23 19.16
C LYS A 142 -17.95 -9.90 19.09
N GLY A 143 -17.25 -9.70 18.02
CA GLY A 143 -15.92 -10.23 17.83
C GLY A 143 -14.95 -9.23 17.19
N MET A 144 -13.78 -9.73 16.79
CA MET A 144 -12.76 -8.94 16.14
C MET A 144 -13.29 -8.35 14.82
N GLY A 145 -13.20 -7.02 14.69
CA GLY A 145 -13.50 -6.34 13.43
C GLY A 145 -12.32 -6.33 12.47
N CYS A 146 -12.52 -5.64 11.35
CA CYS A 146 -11.44 -5.42 10.38
C CYS A 146 -10.27 -4.65 11.00
N ILE A 147 -9.05 -4.97 10.55
CA ILE A 147 -7.87 -4.16 10.86
C ILE A 147 -7.93 -2.85 10.10
N ASP A 148 -7.83 -1.74 10.83
CA ASP A 148 -7.87 -0.38 10.29
C ASP A 148 -6.46 0.14 10.00
N LYS A 149 -5.47 -0.21 10.82
CA LYS A 149 -4.06 0.18 10.71
C LYS A 149 -3.16 -0.98 11.13
N GLY A 150 -2.02 -1.11 10.48
CA GLY A 150 -1.04 -2.14 10.85
C GLY A 150 0.34 -1.87 10.28
N CYS A 151 1.34 -2.39 10.94
CA CYS A 151 2.71 -2.42 10.43
C CYS A 151 3.38 -3.75 10.78
N LEU A 152 4.32 -4.14 9.92
CA LEU A 152 5.28 -5.22 10.15
C LEU A 152 6.67 -4.60 10.15
N ILE A 153 7.35 -4.68 11.27
CA ILE A 153 8.73 -4.25 11.46
C ILE A 153 9.59 -5.49 11.32
N MET A 154 10.40 -5.56 10.29
CA MET A 154 11.24 -6.72 9.98
C MET A 154 12.64 -6.52 10.55
N ASN A 155 13.22 -7.57 11.12
CA ASN A 155 14.59 -7.56 11.63
C ASN A 155 15.60 -7.59 10.47
N ALA A 156 15.56 -6.57 9.65
CA ALA A 156 16.41 -6.34 8.48
C ALA A 156 16.74 -4.86 8.38
N GLU A 157 17.94 -4.54 7.91
CA GLU A 157 18.44 -3.16 7.76
C GLU A 157 18.36 -2.32 9.05
N SER A 158 18.72 -2.92 10.18
CA SER A 158 18.65 -2.27 11.50
C SER A 158 19.42 -0.94 11.57
N GLU A 159 20.54 -0.85 10.88
CA GLU A 159 21.38 0.37 10.82
C GLU A 159 20.65 1.53 10.12
N ASN A 160 19.73 1.22 9.20
CA ASN A 160 18.94 2.20 8.46
C ASN A 160 17.57 2.49 9.10
N GLY A 161 17.23 1.81 10.21
CA GLY A 161 15.96 1.99 10.91
C GLY A 161 14.94 0.89 10.66
N TYR A 162 15.37 -0.34 10.42
CA TYR A 162 14.55 -1.51 10.09
C TYR A 162 13.67 -1.34 8.84
N LEU A 163 13.45 -2.43 8.13
CA LEU A 163 12.47 -2.46 7.05
C LEU A 163 11.06 -2.56 7.63
N ILE A 164 10.15 -1.70 7.17
CA ILE A 164 8.78 -1.64 7.66
C ILE A 164 7.80 -1.72 6.49
N SER A 165 6.88 -2.69 6.55
CA SER A 165 5.68 -2.73 5.73
C SER A 165 4.54 -2.07 6.49
N LEU A 166 3.73 -1.25 5.81
CA LEU A 166 2.72 -0.42 6.44
C LEU A 166 1.36 -0.54 5.74
N PHE A 167 0.31 -0.75 6.51
CA PHE A 167 -1.07 -0.61 6.11
C PHE A 167 -1.76 0.48 6.93
N ASN A 168 -2.25 1.53 6.26
CA ASN A 168 -2.98 2.61 6.91
C ASN A 168 -4.02 3.23 5.95
N SER A 169 -4.97 3.99 6.49
CA SER A 169 -5.87 4.79 5.68
C SER A 169 -5.11 5.95 5.00
N LYS A 170 -5.60 6.37 3.82
CA LYS A 170 -5.03 7.53 3.11
C LYS A 170 -5.48 8.88 3.67
N LYS A 171 -6.22 8.91 4.79
CA LYS A 171 -6.66 10.16 5.42
C LYS A 171 -5.48 10.85 6.10
N LYS A 172 -5.28 12.13 5.81
CA LYS A 172 -4.14 12.91 6.32
C LYS A 172 -4.00 12.86 7.85
N SER A 173 -5.11 12.90 8.59
CA SER A 173 -5.11 12.79 10.06
C SER A 173 -4.61 11.45 10.57
N ASP A 174 -4.97 10.35 9.87
CA ASP A 174 -4.55 9.00 10.23
C ASP A 174 -3.08 8.78 9.89
N VAL A 175 -2.62 9.31 8.75
CA VAL A 175 -1.20 9.27 8.36
C VAL A 175 -0.35 9.96 9.41
N LYS A 176 -0.69 11.20 9.79
CA LYS A 176 0.04 11.92 10.82
C LYS A 176 0.09 11.12 12.13
N TYR A 177 -1.06 10.72 12.66
CA TYR A 177 -1.13 10.00 13.93
C TYR A 177 -0.36 8.68 13.94
N TRP A 178 -0.53 7.84 12.90
CA TRP A 178 0.03 6.49 12.88
C TRP A 178 1.47 6.46 12.39
N ASN A 179 1.76 7.17 11.28
CA ASN A 179 3.08 7.08 10.65
C ASN A 179 4.09 8.03 11.29
N GLU A 180 3.69 9.30 11.55
CA GLU A 180 4.61 10.33 12.03
C GLU A 180 4.69 10.32 13.55
N ASP A 181 3.54 10.56 14.23
CA ASP A 181 3.53 10.76 15.69
C ASP A 181 3.78 9.45 16.46
N PHE A 182 3.20 8.31 16.02
CA PHE A 182 3.36 7.03 16.71
C PHE A 182 4.60 6.27 16.25
N LEU A 183 4.73 5.98 14.95
CA LEU A 183 5.84 5.17 14.46
C LEU A 183 7.12 5.97 14.23
N GLY A 184 7.02 7.24 13.86
CA GLY A 184 8.18 8.05 13.48
C GLY A 184 8.90 7.46 12.28
N ILE A 185 8.16 7.17 11.19
CA ILE A 185 8.69 6.51 9.99
C ILE A 185 8.64 7.42 8.78
N ARG A 186 9.53 7.16 7.84
CA ARG A 186 9.57 7.81 6.53
C ARG A 186 9.69 6.78 5.42
N LEU A 187 9.11 7.10 4.26
CA LEU A 187 9.28 6.30 3.04
C LEU A 187 10.74 6.22 2.63
N ILE A 188 11.16 5.01 2.29
CA ILE A 188 12.47 4.76 1.70
C ILE A 188 12.48 5.39 0.31
N ASN A 189 13.36 6.36 0.08
CA ASN A 189 13.50 7.04 -1.20
C ASN A 189 14.64 6.43 -2.01
N ASP A 190 14.54 5.14 -2.27
CA ASP A 190 15.48 4.38 -3.08
C ASP A 190 15.07 4.31 -4.57
N ASN A 191 15.85 3.61 -5.37
CA ASN A 191 15.57 3.38 -6.79
C ASN A 191 14.25 2.63 -7.01
N ASN A 192 13.88 1.71 -6.12
CA ASN A 192 12.61 0.97 -6.20
C ASN A 192 11.41 1.88 -5.94
N TYR A 193 11.48 2.73 -4.92
CA TYR A 193 10.46 3.74 -4.65
C TYR A 193 10.28 4.67 -5.85
N LYS A 194 11.38 5.24 -6.34
CA LYS A 194 11.36 6.14 -7.51
C LYS A 194 10.78 5.43 -8.74
N THR A 195 11.17 4.17 -8.98
CA THR A 195 10.63 3.36 -10.08
C THR A 195 9.12 3.20 -9.97
N ASN A 196 8.62 2.73 -8.83
CA ASN A 196 7.19 2.49 -8.62
C ASN A 196 6.39 3.79 -8.73
N ARG A 197 6.90 4.88 -8.16
CA ARG A 197 6.22 6.17 -8.15
C ARG A 197 6.12 6.80 -9.54
N VAL A 198 7.18 6.72 -10.34
CA VAL A 198 7.16 7.19 -11.72
C VAL A 198 6.15 6.40 -12.56
N VAL A 199 6.15 5.07 -12.44
CA VAL A 199 5.20 4.20 -13.14
C VAL A 199 3.76 4.51 -12.73
N GLU A 200 3.51 4.68 -11.43
CA GLU A 200 2.17 5.04 -10.91
C GLU A 200 1.68 6.38 -11.44
N LEU A 201 2.50 7.42 -11.34
CA LEU A 201 2.15 8.78 -11.78
C LEU A 201 1.88 8.81 -13.29
N CYS A 202 2.81 8.32 -14.10
CA CYS A 202 2.68 8.30 -15.54
C CYS A 202 1.53 7.39 -15.98
N GLY A 203 1.45 6.17 -15.50
CA GLY A 203 0.43 5.20 -15.87
C GLY A 203 -0.98 5.65 -15.51
N THR A 204 -1.16 6.22 -14.32
CA THR A 204 -2.47 6.72 -13.87
C THR A 204 -2.90 7.95 -14.66
N PHE A 205 -1.98 8.90 -14.92
CA PHE A 205 -2.27 10.08 -15.71
C PHE A 205 -2.66 9.72 -17.14
N ILE A 206 -1.85 8.89 -17.82
CA ILE A 206 -2.10 8.47 -19.19
C ILE A 206 -3.48 7.79 -19.30
N THR A 207 -3.79 6.86 -18.39
CA THR A 207 -5.06 6.12 -18.46
C THR A 207 -6.28 6.98 -18.16
N LYS A 208 -6.20 7.93 -17.23
CA LYS A 208 -7.33 8.76 -16.79
C LYS A 208 -7.49 10.06 -17.58
N ASN A 209 -6.48 10.53 -18.28
CA ASN A 209 -6.56 11.77 -19.03
C ASN A 209 -7.41 11.59 -20.29
N GLU A 210 -8.49 12.38 -20.41
CA GLU A 210 -9.44 12.34 -21.54
C GLU A 210 -8.92 13.07 -22.77
N ALA A 211 -7.96 14.00 -22.62
CA ALA A 211 -7.33 14.70 -23.73
C ALA A 211 -6.40 13.79 -24.55
N ILE A 212 -5.92 12.68 -23.95
CA ILE A 212 -5.10 11.70 -24.66
C ILE A 212 -6.02 10.71 -25.40
N ALA A 213 -5.88 10.66 -26.72
CA ALA A 213 -6.68 9.74 -27.53
C ALA A 213 -6.41 8.28 -27.11
N LYS A 214 -7.46 7.44 -27.10
CA LYS A 214 -7.36 6.06 -26.63
C LYS A 214 -6.27 5.26 -27.34
N LYS A 215 -6.07 5.50 -28.65
CA LYS A 215 -5.02 4.88 -29.47
C LYS A 215 -3.60 5.26 -29.03
N ASP A 216 -3.41 6.47 -28.46
CA ASP A 216 -2.08 6.97 -28.11
C ASP A 216 -1.66 6.54 -26.68
N LYS A 217 -2.63 6.16 -25.83
CA LYS A 217 -2.37 5.74 -24.44
C LYS A 217 -1.42 4.57 -24.35
N ALA A 218 -1.59 3.53 -25.18
CA ALA A 218 -0.73 2.35 -25.15
C ALA A 218 0.69 2.70 -25.61
N ASN A 219 0.82 3.51 -26.67
CA ASN A 219 2.12 3.98 -27.14
C ASN A 219 2.85 4.80 -26.05
N MET A 220 2.13 5.66 -25.32
CA MET A 220 2.72 6.43 -24.22
C MET A 220 3.16 5.52 -23.05
N ILE A 221 2.41 4.48 -22.73
CA ILE A 221 2.82 3.46 -21.75
C ILE A 221 4.09 2.74 -22.20
N ASP A 222 4.22 2.42 -23.48
CA ASP A 222 5.42 1.80 -24.04
C ASP A 222 6.62 2.75 -24.02
N LYS A 223 6.40 4.06 -24.24
CA LYS A 223 7.45 5.08 -24.05
C LYS A 223 7.93 5.15 -22.61
N VAL A 224 7.02 5.04 -21.60
CA VAL A 224 7.42 4.96 -20.19
C VAL A 224 8.33 3.75 -19.97
N LEU A 225 7.95 2.57 -20.46
CA LEU A 225 8.76 1.36 -20.34
C LEU A 225 10.14 1.58 -20.98
N SER A 226 10.20 2.06 -22.22
CA SER A 226 11.45 2.27 -22.95
C SER A 226 12.35 3.27 -22.24
N ALA A 227 11.83 4.41 -21.77
CA ALA A 227 12.61 5.42 -21.06
C ALA A 227 13.18 4.91 -19.73
N MET A 228 12.50 3.94 -19.08
CA MET A 228 12.94 3.35 -17.82
C MET A 228 13.79 2.08 -17.98
N THR A 229 14.08 1.65 -19.19
CA THR A 229 14.95 0.46 -19.46
C THR A 229 16.34 0.82 -19.97
N LEU A 230 16.61 2.09 -20.21
CA LEU A 230 17.89 2.58 -20.78
C LEU A 230 19.04 2.75 -19.77
N GLY A 231 18.82 2.42 -18.51
CA GLY A 231 19.81 2.60 -17.43
C GLY A 231 19.51 3.79 -16.53
N GLU A 232 20.53 4.52 -16.11
CA GLU A 232 20.34 5.73 -15.30
C GLU A 232 19.46 6.76 -16.00
N THR A 233 18.49 7.30 -15.28
CA THR A 233 17.57 8.31 -15.80
C THR A 233 17.06 9.21 -14.68
N SER A 234 16.32 10.26 -15.04
CA SER A 234 15.65 11.15 -14.09
C SER A 234 14.16 11.27 -14.42
N PHE A 235 13.38 11.64 -13.42
CA PHE A 235 11.94 11.87 -13.61
C PHE A 235 11.67 12.87 -14.75
N LYS A 236 12.50 13.93 -14.84
CA LYS A 236 12.37 14.95 -15.87
C LYS A 236 12.65 14.40 -17.28
N GLU A 237 13.67 13.56 -17.42
CA GLU A 237 13.97 12.92 -18.70
C GLU A 237 12.86 12.01 -19.18
N ILE A 238 12.35 11.14 -18.28
CA ILE A 238 11.24 10.23 -18.57
C ILE A 238 10.01 11.04 -19.02
N THR A 239 9.63 12.08 -18.28
CA THR A 239 8.45 12.89 -18.60
C THR A 239 8.59 13.66 -19.90
N ASN A 240 9.77 14.12 -20.24
CA ASN A 240 10.05 14.80 -21.51
C ASN A 240 9.92 13.84 -22.71
N VAL A 241 10.37 12.61 -22.57
CA VAL A 241 10.25 11.57 -23.62
C VAL A 241 8.80 11.10 -23.78
N VAL A 242 8.09 10.93 -22.68
CA VAL A 242 6.71 10.40 -22.67
C VAL A 242 5.69 11.45 -23.11
N PHE A 243 5.83 12.68 -22.62
CA PHE A 243 4.89 13.79 -22.87
C PHE A 243 5.52 14.83 -23.79
N GLU A 244 5.57 14.54 -25.08
CA GLU A 244 6.19 15.42 -26.09
C GLU A 244 5.39 16.71 -26.28
N GLU A 245 4.06 16.65 -26.25
CA GLU A 245 3.18 17.79 -26.40
C GLU A 245 3.19 18.69 -25.16
N GLU A 246 3.45 19.97 -25.32
CA GLU A 246 3.55 20.95 -24.22
C GLU A 246 2.26 21.01 -23.39
N ASN A 247 1.09 20.96 -24.05
CA ASN A 247 -0.21 20.95 -23.36
C ASN A 247 -0.36 19.73 -22.44
N ILE A 248 0.01 18.53 -22.90
CA ILE A 248 -0.07 17.29 -22.09
C ILE A 248 0.94 17.35 -20.95
N ARG A 249 2.13 17.89 -21.18
CA ARG A 249 3.17 18.08 -20.16
C ARG A 249 2.71 19.05 -19.06
N GLN A 250 2.05 20.13 -19.40
CA GLN A 250 1.48 21.06 -18.43
C GLN A 250 0.38 20.39 -17.60
N GLN A 251 -0.56 19.68 -18.25
CA GLN A 251 -1.60 18.92 -17.54
C GLN A 251 -1.01 17.87 -16.61
N PHE A 252 0.08 17.20 -17.00
CA PHE A 252 0.78 16.25 -16.14
C PHE A 252 1.42 16.94 -14.93
N SER A 253 2.02 18.11 -15.12
CA SER A 253 2.59 18.89 -14.02
C SER A 253 1.54 19.30 -13.00
N GLU A 254 0.37 19.77 -13.45
CA GLU A 254 -0.76 20.10 -12.58
C GLU A 254 -1.33 18.86 -11.87
N TYR A 255 -1.41 17.72 -12.57
CA TYR A 255 -1.81 16.46 -12.00
C TYR A 255 -0.84 16.01 -10.89
N ARG A 256 0.46 16.07 -11.16
CA ARG A 256 1.50 15.78 -10.17
C ARG A 256 1.33 16.62 -8.91
N GLN A 257 1.22 17.94 -9.06
CA GLN A 257 1.03 18.85 -7.92
C GLN A 257 -0.19 18.51 -7.05
N LYS A 258 -1.27 18.02 -7.66
CA LYS A 258 -2.48 17.59 -6.93
C LYS A 258 -2.31 16.22 -6.23
N GLN A 259 -1.42 15.36 -6.73
CA GLN A 259 -1.17 14.03 -6.18
C GLN A 259 -0.06 14.02 -5.13
N THR A 260 0.75 15.07 -5.08
CA THR A 260 1.87 15.20 -4.17
C THR A 260 1.47 15.98 -2.92
N ASN A 261 1.66 15.39 -1.75
CA ASN A 261 1.94 16.18 -0.57
C ASN A 261 3.38 16.70 -0.77
N LEU A 262 3.55 18.01 -0.85
CA LEU A 262 4.76 18.72 -1.31
C LEU A 262 6.10 18.29 -0.67
N ASP A 263 6.06 17.59 0.47
CA ASP A 263 7.25 17.16 1.20
C ASP A 263 7.67 15.69 0.91
N GLU A 264 6.83 14.87 0.27
CA GLU A 264 7.07 13.43 0.12
C GLU A 264 7.59 13.01 -1.25
N ASP A 265 7.46 13.84 -2.30
CA ASP A 265 7.80 13.44 -3.68
C ASP A 265 9.24 13.81 -4.06
N LYS A 266 10.21 13.18 -3.39
CA LYS A 266 11.63 13.33 -3.71
C LYS A 266 12.01 12.50 -4.95
N LEU A 267 11.31 12.71 -6.08
CA LEU A 267 11.66 12.11 -7.37
C LEU A 267 12.83 12.84 -8.06
N ASP A 268 13.34 13.89 -7.45
CA ASP A 268 14.44 14.66 -8.00
C ASP A 268 15.75 13.85 -7.98
N GLY A 269 16.58 14.14 -8.97
CA GLY A 269 17.88 13.47 -9.16
C GLY A 269 17.81 12.24 -10.07
N ILE A 270 19.00 11.69 -10.34
CA ILE A 270 19.19 10.51 -11.17
C ILE A 270 18.90 9.26 -10.33
N PHE A 271 18.34 8.23 -10.96
CA PHE A 271 18.11 6.92 -10.36
C PHE A 271 18.23 5.82 -11.41
N VAL A 272 18.46 4.59 -10.96
CA VAL A 272 18.49 3.40 -11.82
C VAL A 272 17.17 2.67 -11.65
N PRO A 273 16.27 2.66 -12.68
CA PRO A 273 15.01 1.97 -12.57
C PRO A 273 15.16 0.46 -12.40
N ASN A 274 14.32 -0.16 -11.60
CA ASN A 274 14.21 -1.61 -11.51
C ASN A 274 13.36 -2.12 -12.70
N VAL A 275 14.02 -2.59 -13.76
CA VAL A 275 13.40 -2.98 -15.04
C VAL A 275 12.34 -4.07 -14.87
N GLU A 276 12.57 -5.06 -13.99
CA GLU A 276 11.58 -6.12 -13.73
C GLU A 276 10.30 -5.56 -13.11
N LYS A 277 10.43 -4.66 -12.15
CA LYS A 277 9.29 -3.97 -11.53
C LYS A 277 8.56 -3.09 -12.53
N VAL A 278 9.28 -2.32 -13.34
CA VAL A 278 8.67 -1.49 -14.40
C VAL A 278 7.75 -2.32 -15.29
N GLY A 279 8.25 -3.45 -15.81
CA GLY A 279 7.47 -4.31 -16.69
C GLY A 279 6.22 -4.93 -16.03
N LYS A 280 6.34 -5.34 -14.76
CA LYS A 280 5.21 -5.91 -13.99
C LYS A 280 4.14 -4.84 -13.69
N GLU A 281 4.56 -3.67 -13.24
CA GLU A 281 3.64 -2.59 -12.85
C GLU A 281 2.92 -1.96 -14.06
N LEU A 282 3.62 -1.73 -15.17
CA LEU A 282 3.02 -1.16 -16.38
C LEU A 282 1.99 -2.09 -17.03
N LYS A 283 2.07 -3.41 -16.85
CA LYS A 283 1.02 -4.34 -17.30
C LYS A 283 -0.35 -3.99 -16.74
N LYS A 284 -0.44 -3.44 -15.52
CA LYS A 284 -1.70 -3.00 -14.90
C LYS A 284 -2.38 -1.87 -15.69
N TYR A 285 -1.60 -1.04 -16.38
CA TYR A 285 -2.08 0.10 -17.16
C TYR A 285 -2.32 -0.28 -18.62
N ARG A 286 -1.52 -1.19 -19.21
CA ARG A 286 -1.73 -1.73 -20.56
C ARG A 286 -3.07 -2.48 -20.68
N ASN A 287 -3.42 -3.30 -19.71
CA ASN A 287 -4.68 -4.06 -19.72
C ASN A 287 -5.94 -3.21 -19.58
N LYS A 288 -5.82 -1.88 -19.44
CA LYS A 288 -6.94 -0.93 -19.41
C LYS A 288 -7.23 -0.29 -20.75
N SER A 289 -6.51 -0.61 -21.81
CA SER A 289 -6.82 -0.20 -23.20
C SER A 289 -7.94 -1.06 -23.74
N LYS A 290 -9.18 -0.76 -23.26
CA LYS A 290 -10.39 -1.48 -23.60
C LYS A 290 -11.30 -0.56 -24.39
N LEU A 291 -11.63 -0.96 -25.62
CA LEU A 291 -12.65 -0.29 -26.41
C LEU A 291 -13.99 -0.98 -26.13
N LYS A 292 -14.90 -0.29 -25.50
CA LYS A 292 -16.29 -0.70 -25.40
C LYS A 292 -17.03 -0.01 -26.57
N LEU A 293 -17.61 -0.82 -27.47
CA LEU A 293 -18.35 -0.37 -28.62
C LEU A 293 -19.81 -0.77 -28.41
N ASP A 294 -20.64 0.22 -28.12
CA ASP A 294 -22.01 0.06 -27.67
C ASP A 294 -22.11 -0.91 -26.48
N ASP A 295 -23.19 -1.67 -26.36
CA ASP A 295 -23.33 -2.68 -25.31
C ASP A 295 -22.91 -4.09 -25.78
N ASP A 296 -22.66 -4.27 -27.06
CA ASP A 296 -22.48 -5.58 -27.69
C ASP A 296 -21.02 -5.99 -27.87
N PHE A 297 -20.08 -5.02 -27.96
CA PHE A 297 -18.70 -5.33 -28.29
C PHE A 297 -17.71 -4.73 -27.32
N GLU A 298 -16.74 -5.54 -26.93
CA GLU A 298 -15.63 -5.16 -26.10
C GLU A 298 -14.31 -5.67 -26.70
N VAL A 299 -13.43 -4.74 -27.12
CA VAL A 299 -12.13 -5.06 -27.72
C VAL A 299 -11.02 -4.76 -26.72
N LEU A 300 -10.30 -5.79 -26.31
CA LEU A 300 -9.12 -5.67 -25.47
C LEU A 300 -7.87 -5.51 -26.35
N ILE A 301 -7.24 -4.33 -26.29
CA ILE A 301 -6.03 -4.02 -27.05
C ILE A 301 -4.82 -4.30 -26.16
N LYS A 302 -3.99 -5.27 -26.57
CA LYS A 302 -2.76 -5.66 -25.85
C LYS A 302 -1.47 -5.07 -26.44
N GLY A 303 -1.58 -4.30 -27.51
CA GLY A 303 -0.52 -3.69 -28.31
C GLY A 303 -0.87 -3.75 -29.80
N GLY A 304 -0.05 -3.17 -30.68
CA GLY A 304 -0.30 -3.18 -32.14
C GLY A 304 -1.41 -2.23 -32.57
N GLU A 305 -1.53 -1.06 -31.92
CA GLU A 305 -2.59 -0.07 -32.23
C GLU A 305 -2.44 0.52 -33.63
N GLU A 306 -1.25 0.49 -34.21
CA GLU A 306 -0.96 0.81 -35.62
C GLU A 306 -1.75 -0.08 -36.57
N ASN A 307 -2.15 -1.28 -36.10
CA ASN A 307 -2.96 -2.23 -36.86
C ASN A 307 -4.47 -2.05 -36.64
N ILE A 308 -4.89 -0.97 -35.97
CA ILE A 308 -6.30 -0.67 -35.70
C ILE A 308 -6.68 0.64 -36.39
N VAL A 309 -7.60 0.55 -37.34
CA VAL A 309 -8.08 1.73 -38.09
C VAL A 309 -9.55 1.96 -37.78
N LYS A 310 -9.87 3.19 -37.30
CA LYS A 310 -11.26 3.64 -37.13
C LYS A 310 -11.75 4.27 -38.42
N GLY A 311 -12.95 3.90 -38.87
CA GLY A 311 -13.63 4.51 -40.02
C GLY A 311 -15.11 4.73 -39.74
N TYR A 312 -15.77 5.37 -40.70
CA TYR A 312 -17.22 5.57 -40.72
C TYR A 312 -17.78 5.08 -42.03
N ASP A 313 -18.80 4.22 -41.98
CA ASP A 313 -19.51 3.68 -43.13
C ASP A 313 -20.72 4.57 -43.39
N GLN A 314 -20.71 5.35 -44.50
CA GLN A 314 -21.79 6.25 -44.85
C GLN A 314 -23.07 5.53 -45.26
N GLU A 315 -22.99 4.35 -45.86
CA GLU A 315 -24.16 3.60 -46.28
C GLU A 315 -24.92 3.01 -45.10
N LYS A 316 -24.17 2.53 -44.08
CA LYS A 316 -24.74 1.98 -42.86
C LYS A 316 -25.00 2.98 -41.76
N GLY A 317 -24.42 4.20 -41.87
CA GLY A 317 -24.49 5.22 -40.83
C GLY A 317 -23.77 4.85 -39.55
N LEU A 318 -22.80 3.93 -39.61
CA LEU A 318 -22.13 3.36 -38.42
C LEU A 318 -20.61 3.58 -38.49
N SER A 319 -20.02 3.79 -37.30
CA SER A 319 -18.56 3.75 -37.15
C SER A 319 -18.08 2.29 -37.07
N TYR A 320 -16.89 2.03 -37.60
CA TYR A 320 -16.28 0.71 -37.54
C TYR A 320 -14.80 0.79 -37.15
N TYR A 321 -14.25 -0.35 -36.67
CA TYR A 321 -12.82 -0.57 -36.50
C TYR A 321 -12.37 -1.73 -37.39
N LYS A 322 -11.28 -1.52 -38.16
CA LYS A 322 -10.57 -2.58 -38.89
C LYS A 322 -9.36 -2.99 -38.07
N LEU A 323 -9.23 -4.29 -37.82
CA LEU A 323 -8.13 -4.91 -37.12
C LEU A 323 -7.28 -5.69 -38.11
N TYR A 324 -5.99 -5.35 -38.23
CA TYR A 324 -5.05 -6.07 -39.07
C TYR A 324 -4.22 -7.03 -38.21
N PHE A 325 -4.18 -8.29 -38.54
CA PHE A 325 -3.46 -9.33 -37.78
C PHE A 325 -2.72 -10.26 -38.72
N ARG A 326 -1.67 -10.95 -38.22
CA ARG A 326 -0.86 -11.89 -39.00
C ARG A 326 -1.37 -13.33 -38.88
N GLU A 327 -1.82 -13.73 -37.70
CA GLU A 327 -2.29 -15.10 -37.44
C GLU A 327 -3.48 -15.06 -36.48
N GLU A 328 -4.47 -15.86 -36.76
CA GLU A 328 -5.56 -16.17 -35.85
C GLU A 328 -5.15 -17.38 -34.98
N LYS A 329 -5.26 -17.22 -33.63
CA LYS A 329 -4.88 -18.28 -32.67
C LYS A 329 -6.08 -18.69 -31.84
#